data_93a3350015339a34167126ccf2c70e91
#
_entry.id   93a3350015339a34167126ccf2c70e91
#
_cell.length_a   1.000
_cell.length_b   1.000
_cell.length_c   1.000
_cell.angle_alpha   90.00
_cell.angle_beta   90.00
_cell.angle_gamma   90.00
#
_symmetry.space_group_name_H-M   'P 1'
#
loop_
_entity.id
_entity.type
_entity.pdbx_description
1 polymer ?
#
loop_
_entity_poly.entity_id
_entity_poly.type
_entity_poly.pdbx_seq_one_letter_code
_entity_poly.pdbx_strand_id
1 'polypeptide(L)'
;MNEAAVKTPGTITFVADVGEEGLGDLRGMKELFGETLKGQIDSFISVDGLGTGVTNVGVGSYRYKVIFKGPGGHSYGAFGMANPIQAMGRAIAKIDAFQTPSNPKTTFNVGRVGGGTSVNAIPFEAWMEVDMRSADVKSLDALNTKFKAALNDAVEEENKRWNGKDPVSVSPEIVGLRPAGQTKESSPIVQTAIAVSKRLNLPVKLGEGSTDANVPMNLRIPAITIGGGGQGSGAHSLNETYDPTDSWKGTERALLLILSLAQ
;
A
#
# COMPACT_ATOMS: atom_id res chain seq x y z
N MET A 1 -18.46 -2.75 -28.32
CA MET A 1 -19.88 -2.63 -27.97
C MET A 1 -20.65 -1.93 -29.06
N ASN A 2 -20.23 -0.80 -29.58
CA ASN A 2 -20.95 -0.08 -30.65
C ASN A 2 -21.12 -0.90 -31.92
N GLU A 3 -20.08 -1.57 -32.39
CA GLU A 3 -20.13 -2.43 -33.60
C GLU A 3 -21.03 -3.66 -33.42
N ALA A 4 -21.12 -4.20 -32.21
CA ALA A 4 -21.99 -5.33 -31.87
C ALA A 4 -23.40 -4.93 -31.46
N ALA A 5 -23.75 -3.63 -31.52
CA ALA A 5 -25.01 -3.06 -31.07
C ALA A 5 -25.46 -3.48 -29.65
N VAL A 6 -24.49 -3.80 -28.79
CA VAL A 6 -24.76 -4.17 -27.39
C VAL A 6 -25.12 -2.91 -26.58
N LYS A 7 -26.33 -2.94 -26.00
CA LYS A 7 -26.83 -1.90 -25.11
C LYS A 7 -26.95 -2.48 -23.69
N THR A 8 -26.53 -1.71 -22.70
CA THR A 8 -26.70 -2.05 -21.28
C THR A 8 -27.65 -1.05 -20.63
N PRO A 9 -28.54 -1.46 -19.72
CA PRO A 9 -29.37 -0.53 -18.93
C PRO A 9 -28.53 0.39 -18.06
N GLY A 10 -27.45 -0.15 -17.49
CA GLY A 10 -26.51 0.61 -16.66
C GLY A 10 -25.46 1.37 -17.48
N THR A 11 -24.89 2.40 -16.87
CA THR A 11 -23.78 3.18 -17.43
C THR A 11 -22.45 2.47 -17.19
N ILE A 12 -21.61 2.41 -18.21
CA ILE A 12 -20.22 1.92 -18.10
C ILE A 12 -19.29 3.09 -18.36
N THR A 13 -18.42 3.37 -17.39
CA THR A 13 -17.39 4.39 -17.48
C THR A 13 -16.01 3.73 -17.54
N PHE A 14 -15.24 4.03 -18.59
CA PHE A 14 -13.85 3.60 -18.71
C PHE A 14 -12.95 4.72 -18.17
N VAL A 15 -12.07 4.36 -17.25
CA VAL A 15 -11.15 5.31 -16.60
C VAL A 15 -9.72 4.90 -16.90
N ALA A 16 -8.93 5.82 -17.43
CA ALA A 16 -7.48 5.71 -17.47
C ALA A 16 -6.93 6.41 -16.22
N ASP A 17 -6.33 5.64 -15.33
CA ASP A 17 -5.85 6.13 -14.04
C ASP A 17 -4.36 6.47 -14.03
N VAL A 18 -3.92 7.17 -12.98
CA VAL A 18 -2.54 7.52 -12.72
C VAL A 18 -2.19 7.37 -11.24
N GLY A 19 -0.96 6.95 -10.97
CA GLY A 19 -0.44 6.94 -9.60
C GLY A 19 -0.80 5.71 -8.79
N GLU A 20 -1.06 4.57 -9.45
CA GLU A 20 -1.14 3.29 -8.77
C GLU A 20 0.24 2.85 -8.31
N GLU A 21 1.24 2.93 -9.16
CA GLU A 21 2.58 2.43 -8.92
C GLU A 21 3.43 3.28 -7.95
N GLY A 22 4.35 2.61 -7.26
CA GLY A 22 5.42 3.22 -6.47
C GLY A 22 4.94 4.20 -5.40
N LEU A 23 5.40 5.44 -5.50
CA LEU A 23 5.02 6.53 -4.60
C LEU A 23 3.78 7.31 -5.09
N GLY A 24 3.08 6.80 -6.09
CA GLY A 24 1.86 7.42 -6.62
C GLY A 24 0.70 7.46 -5.64
N ASP A 25 0.70 6.55 -4.65
CA ASP A 25 -0.20 6.55 -3.49
C ASP A 25 -1.70 6.51 -3.84
N LEU A 26 -2.04 5.85 -4.98
CA LEU A 26 -3.42 5.76 -5.50
C LEU A 26 -4.08 7.14 -5.69
N ARG A 27 -3.31 8.18 -6.02
CA ARG A 27 -3.83 9.55 -6.06
C ARG A 27 -4.96 9.74 -7.07
N GLY A 28 -4.90 9.03 -8.22
CA GLY A 28 -5.96 9.08 -9.22
C GLY A 28 -7.25 8.49 -8.71
N MET A 29 -7.20 7.34 -8.04
CA MET A 29 -8.39 6.73 -7.42
C MET A 29 -8.92 7.54 -6.25
N LYS A 30 -8.06 8.13 -5.42
CA LYS A 30 -8.48 9.04 -4.35
C LYS A 30 -9.24 10.24 -4.91
N GLU A 31 -8.75 10.82 -6.00
CA GLU A 31 -9.43 11.93 -6.71
C GLU A 31 -10.75 11.46 -7.34
N LEU A 32 -10.73 10.31 -8.04
CA LEU A 32 -11.91 9.78 -8.73
C LEU A 32 -13.08 9.57 -7.76
N PHE A 33 -12.83 8.85 -6.66
CA PHE A 33 -13.86 8.53 -5.67
C PHE A 33 -14.12 9.62 -4.64
N GLY A 34 -13.14 10.49 -4.39
CA GLY A 34 -13.26 11.60 -3.45
C GLY A 34 -13.97 12.82 -4.01
N GLU A 35 -13.75 13.12 -5.29
CA GLU A 35 -14.23 14.35 -5.92
C GLU A 35 -14.92 14.10 -7.28
N THR A 36 -14.19 13.62 -8.29
CA THR A 36 -14.62 13.63 -9.70
C THR A 36 -15.90 12.83 -9.97
N LEU A 37 -16.03 11.61 -9.46
CA LEU A 37 -17.22 10.75 -9.59
C LEU A 37 -17.76 10.31 -8.22
N LYS A 38 -17.59 11.14 -7.22
CA LYS A 38 -18.06 10.90 -5.85
C LYS A 38 -19.56 10.58 -5.82
N GLY A 39 -19.88 9.39 -5.27
CA GLY A 39 -21.26 8.94 -5.13
C GLY A 39 -21.96 8.55 -6.45
N GLN A 40 -21.22 8.45 -7.55
CA GLN A 40 -21.75 8.09 -8.88
C GLN A 40 -21.35 6.69 -9.34
N ILE A 41 -20.55 5.98 -8.55
CA ILE A 41 -20.00 4.65 -8.89
C ILE A 41 -20.63 3.60 -7.97
N ASP A 42 -21.40 2.67 -8.52
CA ASP A 42 -22.05 1.59 -7.77
C ASP A 42 -21.12 0.38 -7.60
N SER A 43 -20.22 0.15 -8.56
CA SER A 43 -19.22 -0.91 -8.51
C SER A 43 -18.00 -0.58 -9.36
N PHE A 44 -16.87 -1.19 -9.04
CA PHE A 44 -15.59 -0.88 -9.69
C PHE A 44 -14.80 -2.14 -10.02
N ILE A 45 -14.22 -2.17 -11.20
CA ILE A 45 -13.29 -3.21 -11.65
C ILE A 45 -11.99 -2.54 -12.05
N SER A 46 -10.91 -2.83 -11.32
CA SER A 46 -9.55 -2.54 -11.78
C SER A 46 -9.06 -3.68 -12.68
N VAL A 47 -8.39 -3.34 -13.76
CA VAL A 47 -7.68 -4.31 -14.61
C VAL A 47 -6.19 -4.07 -14.41
N ASP A 48 -5.55 -4.95 -13.65
CA ASP A 48 -4.16 -4.77 -13.22
C ASP A 48 -3.45 -6.11 -13.03
N GLY A 49 -2.17 -6.14 -13.40
CA GLY A 49 -1.33 -7.33 -13.29
C GLY A 49 -1.61 -8.39 -14.35
N LEU A 50 -0.97 -9.53 -14.17
CA LEU A 50 -0.92 -10.64 -15.12
C LEU A 50 -1.96 -11.70 -14.82
N GLY A 51 -2.19 -12.56 -15.84
CA GLY A 51 -3.00 -13.78 -15.72
C GLY A 51 -4.48 -13.49 -15.48
N THR A 52 -5.12 -14.39 -14.75
CA THR A 52 -6.58 -14.42 -14.58
C THR A 52 -7.02 -14.45 -13.11
N GLY A 53 -6.18 -13.99 -12.18
CA GLY A 53 -6.53 -13.84 -10.77
C GLY A 53 -7.67 -12.84 -10.53
N VAL A 54 -8.30 -12.93 -9.37
CA VAL A 54 -9.29 -11.96 -8.87
C VAL A 54 -8.88 -11.53 -7.47
N THR A 55 -8.59 -10.27 -7.28
CA THR A 55 -8.28 -9.69 -5.98
C THR A 55 -9.55 -9.04 -5.42
N ASN A 56 -10.01 -9.54 -4.29
CA ASN A 56 -11.18 -9.02 -3.57
C ASN A 56 -10.85 -8.51 -2.16
N VAL A 57 -9.57 -8.57 -1.78
CA VAL A 57 -9.05 -8.04 -0.51
C VAL A 57 -7.93 -7.04 -0.80
N GLY A 58 -8.14 -5.79 -0.42
CA GLY A 58 -7.20 -4.68 -0.59
C GLY A 58 -6.27 -4.56 0.63
N VAL A 59 -4.98 -4.83 0.41
CA VAL A 59 -3.94 -4.66 1.45
C VAL A 59 -3.58 -3.20 1.59
N GLY A 60 -3.92 -2.61 2.73
CA GLY A 60 -3.55 -1.23 3.04
C GLY A 60 -2.11 -1.09 3.53
N SER A 61 -1.60 0.14 3.48
CA SER A 61 -0.26 0.45 3.97
C SER A 61 -0.15 1.84 4.58
N TYR A 62 0.67 1.95 5.63
CA TYR A 62 1.29 3.21 6.07
C TYR A 62 2.75 3.20 5.67
N ARG A 63 3.18 4.23 4.97
CA ARG A 63 4.58 4.45 4.61
C ARG A 63 5.04 5.76 5.21
N TYR A 64 6.12 5.71 5.98
CA TYR A 64 6.67 6.86 6.67
C TYR A 64 8.11 7.12 6.24
N LYS A 65 8.44 8.40 6.10
CA LYS A 65 9.80 8.91 6.26
C LYS A 65 9.89 9.51 7.66
N VAL A 66 10.73 8.94 8.50
CA VAL A 66 10.91 9.38 9.88
C VAL A 66 12.22 10.13 9.97
N ILE A 67 12.16 11.39 10.41
CA ILE A 67 13.30 12.28 10.51
C ILE A 67 13.60 12.51 11.98
N PHE A 68 14.85 12.23 12.38
CA PHE A 68 15.39 12.52 13.70
C PHE A 68 16.34 13.70 13.58
N LYS A 69 16.13 14.76 14.39
CA LYS A 69 16.95 15.95 14.38
C LYS A 69 17.54 16.23 15.76
N GLY A 70 18.78 16.69 15.77
CA GLY A 70 19.51 17.06 16.97
C GLY A 70 20.48 18.21 16.70
N PRO A 71 21.24 18.65 17.71
CA PRO A 71 22.09 19.84 17.62
C PRO A 71 23.31 19.66 16.72
N GLY A 72 23.81 18.42 16.59
CA GLY A 72 25.08 18.16 15.92
C GLY A 72 26.30 18.65 16.71
N GLY A 73 27.46 18.12 16.38
CA GLY A 73 28.68 18.57 17.04
C GLY A 73 29.90 17.70 16.77
N HIS A 74 31.07 18.11 17.31
CA HIS A 74 32.30 17.33 17.22
C HIS A 74 32.21 16.12 18.16
N SER A 75 32.43 14.91 17.68
CA SER A 75 32.19 13.67 18.44
C SER A 75 32.94 13.58 19.78
N TYR A 76 34.15 14.13 19.85
CA TYR A 76 34.96 14.20 21.09
C TYR A 76 34.63 15.45 21.91
N GLY A 77 34.65 16.64 21.30
CA GLY A 77 34.48 17.91 22.01
C GLY A 77 33.06 18.15 22.54
N ALA A 78 32.05 17.60 21.86
CA ALA A 78 30.64 17.68 22.24
C ALA A 78 30.10 16.35 22.80
N PHE A 79 31.00 15.46 23.26
CA PHE A 79 30.56 14.19 23.86
C PHE A 79 29.63 14.45 25.05
N GLY A 80 28.51 13.73 25.08
CA GLY A 80 27.46 13.93 26.09
C GLY A 80 26.20 14.61 25.55
N MET A 81 26.13 14.86 24.25
CA MET A 81 24.93 15.34 23.57
C MET A 81 24.09 14.19 23.00
N ALA A 82 22.80 14.38 22.95
CA ALA A 82 21.87 13.42 22.29
C ALA A 82 22.17 13.30 20.78
N ASN A 83 22.05 12.08 20.25
CA ASN A 83 22.50 11.73 18.91
C ASN A 83 21.35 11.17 18.08
N PRO A 84 20.95 11.82 16.97
CA PRO A 84 19.87 11.36 16.10
C PRO A 84 20.05 9.93 15.55
N ILE A 85 21.27 9.51 15.20
CA ILE A 85 21.52 8.13 14.72
C ILE A 85 21.32 7.13 15.86
N GLN A 86 21.72 7.46 17.10
CA GLN A 86 21.51 6.57 18.23
C GLN A 86 20.03 6.47 18.62
N ALA A 87 19.29 7.59 18.57
CA ALA A 87 17.84 7.58 18.74
C ALA A 87 17.14 6.72 17.66
N MET A 88 17.55 6.88 16.39
CA MET A 88 17.05 6.04 15.28
C MET A 88 17.38 4.55 15.50
N GLY A 89 18.60 4.23 15.95
CA GLY A 89 18.99 2.84 16.26
C GLY A 89 18.10 2.20 17.34
N ARG A 90 17.75 2.97 18.41
CA ARG A 90 16.80 2.54 19.44
C ARG A 90 15.41 2.32 18.86
N ALA A 91 14.93 3.22 17.98
CA ALA A 91 13.66 3.10 17.32
C ALA A 91 13.59 1.83 16.44
N ILE A 92 14.65 1.56 15.66
CA ILE A 92 14.74 0.35 14.82
C ILE A 92 14.69 -0.90 15.69
N ALA A 93 15.43 -0.95 16.79
CA ALA A 93 15.41 -2.11 17.71
C ALA A 93 14.01 -2.35 18.32
N LYS A 94 13.30 -1.27 18.68
CA LYS A 94 11.91 -1.38 19.17
C LYS A 94 10.94 -1.86 18.09
N ILE A 95 11.09 -1.39 16.86
CA ILE A 95 10.28 -1.81 15.72
C ILE A 95 10.55 -3.28 15.41
N ASP A 96 11.79 -3.72 15.40
CA ASP A 96 12.18 -5.11 15.15
C ASP A 96 11.55 -6.08 16.18
N ALA A 97 11.35 -5.61 17.40
CA ALA A 97 10.72 -6.39 18.48
C ALA A 97 9.18 -6.53 18.35
N PHE A 98 8.56 -5.91 17.36
CA PHE A 98 7.10 -6.01 17.20
C PHE A 98 6.65 -7.43 16.93
N GLN A 99 5.59 -7.82 17.63
CA GLN A 99 4.85 -9.04 17.33
C GLN A 99 3.58 -8.66 16.57
N THR A 100 3.41 -9.20 15.37
CA THR A 100 2.25 -8.98 14.51
C THR A 100 1.54 -10.29 14.22
N PRO A 101 0.21 -10.27 14.01
CA PRO A 101 -0.52 -11.47 13.65
C PRO A 101 -0.14 -11.97 12.25
N SER A 102 -0.18 -13.29 12.08
CA SER A 102 -0.08 -13.94 10.77
C SER A 102 -1.43 -13.99 10.04
N ASN A 103 -2.53 -13.89 10.79
CA ASN A 103 -3.90 -13.81 10.28
C ASN A 103 -4.74 -12.84 11.13
N PRO A 104 -5.18 -11.70 10.59
CA PRO A 104 -4.81 -11.18 9.26
C PRO A 104 -3.32 -10.90 9.16
N LYS A 105 -2.72 -11.21 8.01
CA LYS A 105 -1.30 -10.97 7.77
C LYS A 105 -0.98 -9.49 7.95
N THR A 106 -0.10 -9.20 8.90
CA THR A 106 0.31 -7.82 9.24
C THR A 106 1.82 -7.77 9.26
N THR A 107 2.41 -6.85 8.50
CA THR A 107 3.85 -6.78 8.28
C THR A 107 4.38 -5.38 8.51
N PHE A 108 5.67 -5.29 8.83
CA PHE A 108 6.42 -4.06 8.92
C PHE A 108 7.84 -4.26 8.40
N ASN A 109 8.44 -3.18 7.91
CA ASN A 109 9.82 -3.20 7.43
C ASN A 109 10.44 -1.81 7.55
N VAL A 110 11.66 -1.73 8.08
CA VAL A 110 12.52 -0.56 7.94
C VAL A 110 13.37 -0.81 6.70
N GLY A 111 12.98 -0.19 5.57
CA GLY A 111 13.55 -0.50 4.26
C GLY A 111 14.80 0.31 3.90
N ARG A 112 14.90 1.54 4.42
CA ARG A 112 16.00 2.45 4.13
C ARG A 112 16.36 3.28 5.36
N VAL A 113 17.64 3.59 5.51
CA VAL A 113 18.18 4.48 6.55
C VAL A 113 19.25 5.38 5.98
N GLY A 114 19.43 6.56 6.59
CA GLY A 114 20.51 7.48 6.24
C GLY A 114 20.74 8.55 7.29
N GLY A 115 21.78 9.35 7.10
CA GLY A 115 22.11 10.46 7.99
C GLY A 115 23.60 10.55 8.32
N GLY A 116 23.95 11.64 8.99
CA GLY A 116 25.33 11.95 9.32
C GLY A 116 26.14 12.51 8.15
N THR A 117 27.29 13.12 8.47
CA THR A 117 28.18 13.75 7.48
C THR A 117 29.61 13.25 7.58
N SER A 118 30.05 12.83 8.78
CA SER A 118 31.41 12.37 9.04
C SER A 118 31.44 11.46 10.27
N VAL A 119 32.41 10.52 10.30
CA VAL A 119 32.60 9.58 11.42
C VAL A 119 32.89 10.27 12.74
N ASN A 120 33.51 11.46 12.72
CA ASN A 120 33.89 12.26 13.91
C ASN A 120 32.90 13.40 14.22
N ALA A 121 31.69 13.34 13.68
CA ALA A 121 30.61 14.28 13.96
C ALA A 121 29.43 13.59 14.64
N ILE A 122 28.86 14.20 15.67
CA ILE A 122 27.52 13.91 16.16
C ILE A 122 26.58 14.47 15.07
N PRO A 123 25.71 13.65 14.44
CA PRO A 123 24.87 14.12 13.36
C PRO A 123 23.82 15.12 13.84
N PHE A 124 23.44 16.04 12.97
CA PHE A 124 22.29 16.90 13.20
C PHE A 124 20.98 16.31 12.66
N GLU A 125 21.09 15.28 11.80
CA GLU A 125 19.94 14.60 11.22
C GLU A 125 20.26 13.12 10.93
N ALA A 126 19.25 12.29 11.15
CA ALA A 126 19.16 10.92 10.64
C ALA A 126 17.73 10.65 10.18
N TRP A 127 17.54 9.71 9.28
CA TRP A 127 16.20 9.34 8.80
C TRP A 127 16.10 7.86 8.48
N MET A 128 14.87 7.35 8.56
CA MET A 128 14.52 6.00 8.08
C MET A 128 13.20 6.03 7.30
N GLU A 129 13.04 5.09 6.39
CA GLU A 129 11.78 4.84 5.68
C GLU A 129 11.21 3.50 6.13
N VAL A 130 9.93 3.52 6.49
CA VAL A 130 9.21 2.40 7.09
C VAL A 130 7.94 2.11 6.30
N ASP A 131 7.72 0.82 5.97
CA ASP A 131 6.51 0.31 5.34
C ASP A 131 5.79 -0.63 6.31
N MET A 132 4.50 -0.40 6.53
CA MET A 132 3.63 -1.23 7.37
C MET A 132 2.40 -1.60 6.55
N ARG A 133 2.00 -2.89 6.58
CA ARG A 133 0.88 -3.39 5.76
C ARG A 133 -0.03 -4.33 6.53
N SER A 134 -1.32 -4.25 6.22
CA SER A 134 -2.32 -5.26 6.60
C SER A 134 -3.54 -5.20 5.68
N ALA A 135 -4.21 -6.34 5.50
CA ALA A 135 -5.54 -6.40 4.89
C ALA A 135 -6.65 -5.98 5.87
N ASP A 136 -6.36 -5.94 7.17
CA ASP A 136 -7.29 -5.52 8.22
C ASP A 136 -6.96 -4.13 8.75
N VAL A 137 -7.93 -3.23 8.64
CA VAL A 137 -7.80 -1.82 9.07
C VAL A 137 -7.40 -1.73 10.54
N LYS A 138 -8.05 -2.52 11.42
CA LYS A 138 -7.79 -2.46 12.87
C LYS A 138 -6.37 -2.90 13.21
N SER A 139 -5.90 -3.96 12.57
CA SER A 139 -4.53 -4.46 12.76
C SER A 139 -3.50 -3.46 12.26
N LEU A 140 -3.76 -2.80 11.12
CA LEU A 140 -2.90 -1.77 10.56
C LEU A 140 -2.83 -0.54 11.47
N ASP A 141 -3.97 -0.06 11.99
CA ASP A 141 -4.04 1.08 12.89
C ASP A 141 -3.38 0.79 14.25
N ALA A 142 -3.57 -0.43 14.77
CA ALA A 142 -2.89 -0.87 15.99
C ALA A 142 -1.37 -0.90 15.82
N LEU A 143 -0.88 -1.40 14.67
CA LEU A 143 0.55 -1.38 14.36
C LEU A 143 1.07 0.04 14.22
N ASN A 144 0.35 0.93 13.54
CA ASN A 144 0.70 2.35 13.42
C ASN A 144 0.77 3.05 14.79
N THR A 145 -0.12 2.72 15.71
CA THR A 145 -0.09 3.24 17.08
C THR A 145 1.16 2.77 17.83
N LYS A 146 1.50 1.47 17.75
CA LYS A 146 2.72 0.92 18.35
C LYS A 146 3.98 1.56 17.74
N PHE A 147 3.98 1.75 16.42
CA PHE A 147 5.08 2.40 15.72
C PHE A 147 5.34 3.82 16.24
N LYS A 148 4.31 4.65 16.35
CA LYS A 148 4.45 6.02 16.86
C LYS A 148 4.93 6.04 18.32
N ALA A 149 4.44 5.13 19.15
CA ALA A 149 4.91 4.98 20.52
C ALA A 149 6.41 4.62 20.57
N ALA A 150 6.84 3.64 19.75
CA ALA A 150 8.24 3.23 19.69
C ALA A 150 9.19 4.37 19.27
N LEU A 151 8.75 5.28 18.37
CA LEU A 151 9.52 6.47 18.01
C LEU A 151 9.69 7.42 19.18
N ASN A 152 8.61 7.72 19.89
CA ASN A 152 8.64 8.62 21.04
C ASN A 152 9.49 8.05 22.18
N ASP A 153 9.31 6.78 22.51
CA ASP A 153 10.07 6.08 23.54
C ASP A 153 11.58 6.09 23.22
N ALA A 154 11.94 5.86 21.94
CA ALA A 154 13.33 5.85 21.51
C ALA A 154 14.02 7.22 21.69
N VAL A 155 13.30 8.29 21.36
CA VAL A 155 13.76 9.66 21.52
C VAL A 155 13.83 10.05 23.00
N GLU A 156 12.85 9.67 23.80
CA GLU A 156 12.84 9.91 25.23
C GLU A 156 14.02 9.21 25.92
N GLU A 157 14.28 7.94 25.59
CA GLU A 157 15.44 7.19 26.12
C GLU A 157 16.78 7.85 25.75
N GLU A 158 16.95 8.31 24.50
CA GLU A 158 18.17 8.96 24.08
C GLU A 158 18.37 10.30 24.84
N ASN A 159 17.30 11.10 24.88
CA ASN A 159 17.35 12.39 25.60
C ASN A 159 17.61 12.22 27.10
N LYS A 160 16.97 11.24 27.74
CA LYS A 160 17.18 10.91 29.14
C LYS A 160 18.62 10.47 29.45
N ARG A 161 19.23 9.70 28.57
CA ARG A 161 20.63 9.27 28.68
C ARG A 161 21.58 10.45 28.85
N TRP A 162 21.28 11.58 28.22
CA TRP A 162 22.11 12.78 28.23
C TRP A 162 21.49 13.94 29.02
N ASN A 163 20.63 13.63 30.01
CA ASN A 163 19.98 14.58 30.92
C ASN A 163 19.16 15.68 30.19
N GLY A 164 18.64 15.37 29.02
CA GLY A 164 17.81 16.29 28.21
C GLY A 164 18.55 17.52 27.67
N LYS A 165 19.87 17.55 27.75
CA LYS A 165 20.66 18.62 27.15
C LYS A 165 20.70 18.47 25.64
N ASP A 166 20.33 19.53 24.92
CA ASP A 166 20.34 19.57 23.47
C ASP A 166 19.56 18.35 22.87
N PRO A 167 18.26 18.26 23.11
CA PRO A 167 17.49 17.04 22.85
C PRO A 167 17.32 16.74 21.34
N VAL A 168 17.24 15.46 21.03
CA VAL A 168 16.78 14.97 19.74
C VAL A 168 15.25 15.07 19.66
N SER A 169 14.74 15.42 18.49
CA SER A 169 13.33 15.36 18.13
C SER A 169 13.09 14.33 17.03
N VAL A 170 11.83 13.86 16.88
CA VAL A 170 11.42 12.95 15.82
C VAL A 170 10.18 13.48 15.11
N SER A 171 10.16 13.39 13.79
CA SER A 171 9.04 13.77 12.93
C SER A 171 8.72 12.63 11.97
N PRO A 172 7.62 11.86 12.16
CA PRO A 172 7.14 10.89 11.21
C PRO A 172 6.30 11.58 10.13
N GLU A 173 6.78 11.61 8.91
CA GLU A 173 6.09 12.15 7.74
C GLU A 173 5.47 11.00 6.94
N ILE A 174 4.16 11.07 6.66
CA ILE A 174 3.49 10.10 5.80
C ILE A 174 3.92 10.37 4.35
N VAL A 175 4.54 9.37 3.71
CA VAL A 175 4.94 9.41 2.30
C VAL A 175 4.08 8.48 1.43
N GLY A 176 3.18 7.72 2.06
CA GLY A 176 2.18 6.90 1.38
C GLY A 176 1.16 6.35 2.37
N LEU A 177 -0.11 6.39 1.98
CA LEU A 177 -1.25 5.90 2.76
C LEU A 177 -2.24 5.24 1.82
N ARG A 178 -2.18 3.93 1.71
CA ARG A 178 -3.16 3.15 0.95
C ARG A 178 -4.18 2.55 1.92
N PRO A 179 -5.49 2.79 1.73
CA PRO A 179 -6.49 2.25 2.62
C PRO A 179 -6.60 0.74 2.46
N ALA A 180 -6.86 0.00 3.54
CA ALA A 180 -7.27 -1.39 3.47
C ALA A 180 -8.77 -1.49 3.22
N GLY A 181 -9.21 -2.58 2.58
CA GLY A 181 -10.61 -2.83 2.33
C GLY A 181 -10.87 -4.23 1.81
N GLN A 182 -12.15 -4.61 1.77
CA GLN A 182 -12.53 -5.93 1.29
C GLN A 182 -13.90 -5.89 0.64
N THR A 183 -14.04 -6.56 -0.49
CA THR A 183 -15.33 -6.96 -1.06
C THR A 183 -15.60 -8.41 -0.67
N LYS A 184 -16.69 -8.65 0.05
CA LYS A 184 -17.05 -10.00 0.53
C LYS A 184 -17.16 -10.97 -0.65
N GLU A 185 -16.74 -12.21 -0.45
CA GLU A 185 -16.88 -13.26 -1.45
C GLU A 185 -18.34 -13.43 -1.92
N SER A 186 -19.30 -13.29 -1.02
CA SER A 186 -20.74 -13.37 -1.34
C SER A 186 -21.30 -12.15 -2.11
N SER A 187 -20.48 -11.12 -2.34
CA SER A 187 -20.91 -9.94 -3.09
C SER A 187 -21.20 -10.28 -4.56
N PRO A 188 -22.25 -9.69 -5.16
CA PRO A 188 -22.61 -9.95 -6.57
C PRO A 188 -21.43 -9.81 -7.53
N ILE A 189 -20.60 -8.76 -7.39
CA ILE A 189 -19.44 -8.55 -8.28
C ILE A 189 -18.42 -9.70 -8.20
N VAL A 190 -18.14 -10.22 -6.99
CA VAL A 190 -17.22 -11.35 -6.81
C VAL A 190 -17.84 -12.64 -7.36
N GLN A 191 -19.12 -12.90 -7.07
CA GLN A 191 -19.81 -14.07 -7.58
C GLN A 191 -19.91 -14.05 -9.11
N THR A 192 -20.14 -12.88 -9.71
CA THR A 192 -20.11 -12.71 -11.17
C THR A 192 -18.72 -13.00 -11.73
N ALA A 193 -17.65 -12.51 -11.08
CA ALA A 193 -16.28 -12.80 -11.51
C ALA A 193 -15.96 -14.31 -11.46
N ILE A 194 -16.43 -15.00 -10.41
CA ILE A 194 -16.31 -16.46 -10.30
C ILE A 194 -17.08 -17.18 -11.42
N ALA A 195 -18.33 -16.78 -11.67
CA ALA A 195 -19.19 -17.39 -12.69
C ALA A 195 -18.62 -17.20 -14.11
N VAL A 196 -18.17 -15.98 -14.43
CA VAL A 196 -17.54 -15.66 -15.72
C VAL A 196 -16.25 -16.45 -15.90
N SER A 197 -15.40 -16.51 -14.87
CA SER A 197 -14.15 -17.29 -14.94
C SER A 197 -14.45 -18.78 -15.21
N LYS A 198 -15.41 -19.37 -14.51
CA LYS A 198 -15.84 -20.77 -14.75
C LYS A 198 -16.36 -20.96 -16.17
N ARG A 199 -17.17 -20.02 -16.69
CA ARG A 199 -17.72 -20.08 -18.07
C ARG A 199 -16.64 -20.07 -19.13
N LEU A 200 -15.52 -19.38 -18.86
CA LEU A 200 -14.35 -19.30 -19.74
C LEU A 200 -13.31 -20.40 -19.47
N ASN A 201 -13.60 -21.37 -18.60
CA ASN A 201 -12.66 -22.40 -18.16
C ASN A 201 -11.34 -21.82 -17.59
N LEU A 202 -11.43 -20.66 -16.92
CA LEU A 202 -10.29 -20.03 -16.24
C LEU A 202 -10.24 -20.49 -14.79
N PRO A 203 -9.01 -20.58 -14.19
CA PRO A 203 -8.87 -20.86 -12.77
C PRO A 203 -9.60 -19.80 -11.93
N VAL A 204 -10.34 -20.25 -10.93
CA VAL A 204 -10.95 -19.36 -9.93
C VAL A 204 -10.02 -19.28 -8.73
N LYS A 205 -9.35 -18.14 -8.57
CA LYS A 205 -8.49 -17.88 -7.41
C LYS A 205 -8.80 -16.48 -6.90
N LEU A 206 -9.38 -16.39 -5.72
CA LEU A 206 -9.50 -15.14 -4.97
C LEU A 206 -8.19 -14.88 -4.23
N GLY A 207 -7.82 -13.61 -4.13
CA GLY A 207 -6.56 -13.20 -3.52
C GLY A 207 -6.60 -11.84 -2.85
N GLU A 208 -5.47 -11.49 -2.28
CA GLU A 208 -5.21 -10.19 -1.67
C GLU A 208 -4.10 -9.45 -2.44
N GLY A 209 -4.20 -8.12 -2.48
CA GLY A 209 -3.21 -7.27 -3.14
C GLY A 209 -3.44 -5.80 -2.82
N SER A 210 -2.48 -4.97 -3.16
CA SER A 210 -2.62 -3.52 -3.04
C SER A 210 -2.74 -2.95 -4.45
N THR A 211 -3.91 -2.46 -4.81
CA THR A 211 -4.29 -2.01 -6.15
C THR A 211 -5.24 -0.82 -6.07
N ASP A 212 -5.64 -0.29 -7.19
CA ASP A 212 -6.65 0.77 -7.29
C ASP A 212 -7.98 0.41 -6.61
N ALA A 213 -8.34 -0.87 -6.56
CA ALA A 213 -9.54 -1.33 -5.88
C ALA A 213 -9.53 -1.11 -4.35
N ASN A 214 -8.38 -0.81 -3.75
CA ASN A 214 -8.29 -0.51 -2.33
C ASN A 214 -9.18 0.68 -1.93
N VAL A 215 -9.21 1.73 -2.75
CA VAL A 215 -9.97 2.96 -2.45
C VAL A 215 -11.47 2.68 -2.40
N PRO A 216 -12.12 2.14 -3.45
CA PRO A 216 -13.54 1.84 -3.39
C PRO A 216 -13.88 0.75 -2.36
N MET A 217 -13.05 -0.28 -2.17
CA MET A 217 -13.27 -1.28 -1.11
C MET A 217 -13.31 -0.65 0.28
N ASN A 218 -12.43 0.30 0.58
CA ASN A 218 -12.43 1.03 1.84
C ASN A 218 -13.68 1.90 2.01
N LEU A 219 -14.18 2.49 0.93
CA LEU A 219 -15.43 3.25 0.89
C LEU A 219 -16.68 2.36 0.91
N ARG A 220 -16.51 1.03 1.00
CA ARG A 220 -17.58 0.02 0.96
C ARG A 220 -18.33 -0.03 -0.38
N ILE A 221 -17.72 0.45 -1.44
CA ILE A 221 -18.19 0.28 -2.80
C ILE A 221 -17.70 -1.09 -3.28
N PRO A 222 -18.58 -1.96 -3.78
CA PRO A 222 -18.19 -3.26 -4.31
C PRO A 222 -17.10 -3.13 -5.39
N ALA A 223 -15.92 -3.68 -5.15
CA ALA A 223 -14.80 -3.56 -6.06
C ALA A 223 -13.97 -4.84 -6.11
N ILE A 224 -13.34 -5.09 -7.26
CA ILE A 224 -12.37 -6.16 -7.47
C ILE A 224 -11.26 -5.68 -8.38
N THR A 225 -10.10 -6.32 -8.29
CA THR A 225 -9.08 -6.24 -9.34
C THR A 225 -9.01 -7.56 -10.07
N ILE A 226 -8.91 -7.51 -11.39
CA ILE A 226 -8.74 -8.69 -12.23
C ILE A 226 -7.45 -8.57 -13.03
N GLY A 227 -6.75 -9.69 -13.22
CA GLY A 227 -5.59 -9.71 -14.11
C GLY A 227 -5.97 -9.43 -15.57
N GLY A 228 -5.12 -8.72 -16.28
CA GLY A 228 -5.29 -8.35 -17.69
C GLY A 228 -5.01 -9.48 -18.68
N GLY A 229 -4.67 -10.69 -18.20
CA GLY A 229 -4.28 -11.83 -19.05
C GLY A 229 -2.76 -11.88 -19.28
N GLY A 230 -2.34 -12.80 -20.17
CA GLY A 230 -0.92 -13.04 -20.41
C GLY A 230 -0.21 -13.70 -19.24
N GLN A 231 1.11 -13.82 -19.36
CA GLN A 231 1.99 -14.35 -18.34
C GLN A 231 3.24 -13.50 -18.23
N GLY A 232 4.00 -13.63 -17.14
CA GLY A 232 5.25 -12.91 -16.99
C GLY A 232 6.00 -13.29 -15.72
N SER A 233 7.16 -12.72 -15.55
CA SER A 233 8.02 -12.94 -14.39
C SER A 233 8.84 -11.71 -14.07
N GLY A 234 9.44 -11.69 -12.87
CA GLY A 234 10.37 -10.65 -12.47
C GLY A 234 9.73 -9.27 -12.26
N ALA A 235 8.44 -9.20 -11.91
CA ALA A 235 7.75 -7.94 -11.67
C ALA A 235 8.56 -6.99 -10.77
N HIS A 236 8.62 -5.71 -11.14
CA HIS A 236 9.39 -4.66 -10.46
C HIS A 236 10.92 -4.85 -10.48
N SER A 237 11.46 -5.63 -11.42
CA SER A 237 12.90 -5.80 -11.62
C SER A 237 13.33 -5.46 -13.03
N LEU A 238 14.67 -5.31 -13.24
CA LEU A 238 15.24 -5.09 -14.57
C LEU A 238 15.07 -6.30 -15.52
N ASN A 239 14.71 -7.45 -14.98
CA ASN A 239 14.46 -8.68 -15.72
C ASN A 239 12.97 -8.98 -15.87
N GLU A 240 12.13 -7.97 -15.73
CA GLU A 240 10.69 -8.12 -15.91
C GLU A 240 10.36 -8.49 -17.35
N THR A 241 9.53 -9.51 -17.51
CA THR A 241 9.11 -10.03 -18.80
C THR A 241 7.60 -10.16 -18.89
N TYR A 242 7.06 -9.97 -20.09
CA TYR A 242 5.66 -10.18 -20.40
C TYR A 242 5.52 -11.06 -21.65
N ASP A 243 4.74 -12.13 -21.52
CA ASP A 243 4.32 -12.99 -22.62
C ASP A 243 2.83 -12.74 -22.90
N PRO A 244 2.48 -12.18 -24.07
CA PRO A 244 1.10 -11.89 -24.43
C PRO A 244 0.28 -13.12 -24.83
N THR A 245 0.85 -14.32 -24.82
CA THR A 245 0.13 -15.58 -25.10
C THR A 245 -1.08 -15.65 -24.19
N ASP A 246 -2.26 -15.87 -24.79
CA ASP A 246 -3.54 -15.94 -24.07
C ASP A 246 -3.98 -14.64 -23.35
N SER A 247 -3.37 -13.48 -23.61
CA SER A 247 -3.77 -12.20 -23.00
C SER A 247 -5.23 -11.83 -23.33
N TRP A 248 -5.73 -12.23 -24.48
CA TRP A 248 -7.13 -12.04 -24.89
C TRP A 248 -8.14 -12.61 -23.88
N LYS A 249 -7.79 -13.63 -23.11
CA LYS A 249 -8.64 -14.20 -22.04
C LYS A 249 -8.97 -13.19 -20.95
N GLY A 250 -8.01 -12.32 -20.60
CA GLY A 250 -8.24 -11.21 -19.67
C GLY A 250 -9.26 -10.22 -20.23
N THR A 251 -9.10 -9.83 -21.49
CA THR A 251 -10.01 -8.91 -22.18
C THR A 251 -11.43 -9.50 -22.31
N GLU A 252 -11.54 -10.75 -22.71
CA GLU A 252 -12.85 -11.44 -22.81
C GLU A 252 -13.54 -11.50 -21.44
N ARG A 253 -12.80 -11.85 -20.39
CA ARG A 253 -13.35 -11.85 -19.04
C ARG A 253 -13.81 -10.47 -18.60
N ALA A 254 -13.02 -9.43 -18.83
CA ALA A 254 -13.39 -8.05 -18.49
C ALA A 254 -14.69 -7.66 -19.21
N LEU A 255 -14.80 -7.95 -20.50
CA LEU A 255 -16.00 -7.66 -21.27
C LEU A 255 -17.25 -8.37 -20.71
N LEU A 256 -17.16 -9.68 -20.45
CA LEU A 256 -18.27 -10.43 -19.89
C LEU A 256 -18.69 -9.94 -18.50
N LEU A 257 -17.72 -9.56 -17.65
CA LEU A 257 -17.99 -8.96 -16.35
C LEU A 257 -18.78 -7.67 -16.48
N ILE A 258 -18.31 -6.75 -17.33
CA ILE A 258 -18.95 -5.44 -17.52
C ILE A 258 -20.39 -5.64 -18.00
N LEU A 259 -20.59 -6.50 -19.00
CA LEU A 259 -21.93 -6.79 -19.56
C LEU A 259 -22.86 -7.45 -18.54
N SER A 260 -22.33 -8.29 -17.64
CA SER A 260 -23.12 -8.94 -16.59
C SER A 260 -23.49 -8.03 -15.43
N LEU A 261 -22.69 -7.00 -15.16
CA LEU A 261 -22.90 -6.09 -14.04
C LEU A 261 -23.68 -4.82 -14.42
N ALA A 262 -23.68 -4.46 -15.69
CA ALA A 262 -24.40 -3.29 -16.20
C ALA A 262 -25.84 -3.60 -16.65
N GLN A 263 -26.45 -4.65 -16.10
CA GLN A 263 -27.84 -5.06 -16.37
C GLN A 263 -28.83 -4.35 -15.47
#